data_9f99a458afb653363518e63ed5f4bffe
#
_entry.id   9f99a458afb653363518e63ed5f4bffe
#
_cell.length_a   1.000
_cell.length_b   1.000
_cell.length_c   1.000
_cell.angle_alpha   90.00
_cell.angle_beta   90.00
_cell.angle_gamma   90.00
#
_symmetry.space_group_name_H-M   'P 1'
#
loop_
_entity.id
_entity.type
_entity.pdbx_description
1 polymer ?
#
loop_
_entity_poly.entity_id
_entity_poly.type
_entity_poly.pdbx_seq_one_letter_code
_entity_poly.pdbx_strand_id
1 'polypeptide(L)'
;WWLSISPNKLVSRIGKVITPVLLLFLALLFIVSTIHPMGPWQPAADSYRDTMKALTQGFLDGYGTMDALAAFVFGIIVVNSVRQYGADTNEEVALSTLKSGLIAGACLGIIYIFLCFLGASSVTELGMQENGAGVLVGAAHYYFGSYGRIVMGVIVLLACLTTSVGDRK
;
A
#
# COMPACT_ATOMS: atom_id res chain seq x y z
N TRP A 1 21.64 -6.21 9.80
CA TRP A 1 22.34 -7.50 9.98
C TRP A 1 21.99 -8.14 11.32
N TRP A 2 21.96 -7.38 12.40
CA TRP A 2 21.62 -7.88 13.75
C TRP A 2 20.15 -8.34 13.87
N LEU A 3 19.21 -7.67 13.21
CA LEU A 3 17.79 -8.04 13.12
C LEU A 3 17.56 -9.33 12.32
N SER A 4 18.51 -9.74 11.49
CA SER A 4 18.45 -10.97 10.67
C SER A 4 18.83 -12.25 11.44
N ILE A 5 19.38 -12.14 12.66
CA ILE A 5 19.89 -13.28 13.43
C ILE A 5 18.79 -13.99 14.25
N SER A 6 17.65 -13.33 14.51
CA SER A 6 16.51 -13.95 15.21
C SER A 6 15.18 -13.61 14.51
N PRO A 7 14.95 -14.13 13.29
CA PRO A 7 13.91 -13.61 12.41
C PRO A 7 12.47 -13.96 12.83
N ASN A 8 12.25 -15.08 13.50
CA ASN A 8 10.92 -15.69 13.58
C ASN A 8 9.92 -15.03 14.53
N LYS A 9 10.37 -14.32 15.56
CA LYS A 9 9.47 -13.68 16.55
C LYS A 9 9.40 -12.16 16.43
N LEU A 10 10.51 -11.52 16.06
CA LEU A 10 10.58 -10.06 15.96
C LEU A 10 9.87 -9.57 14.70
N VAL A 11 10.12 -10.16 13.52
CA VAL A 11 9.50 -9.77 12.25
C VAL A 11 7.99 -9.93 12.28
N SER A 12 7.49 -11.04 12.83
CA SER A 12 6.05 -11.25 12.98
C SER A 12 5.40 -10.25 13.95
N ARG A 13 6.07 -9.88 15.03
CA ARG A 13 5.56 -8.88 15.98
C ARG A 13 5.63 -7.46 15.42
N ILE A 14 6.75 -7.12 14.78
CA ILE A 14 6.95 -5.81 14.16
C ILE A 14 5.94 -5.60 13.04
N GLY A 15 5.75 -6.57 12.14
CA GLY A 15 4.75 -6.50 11.08
C GLY A 15 3.32 -6.35 11.60
N LYS A 16 2.95 -7.06 12.67
CA LYS A 16 1.63 -6.95 13.31
C LYS A 16 1.34 -5.57 13.90
N VAL A 17 2.34 -4.82 14.30
CA VAL A 17 2.19 -3.47 14.86
C VAL A 17 2.33 -2.41 13.76
N ILE A 18 3.31 -2.56 12.87
CA ILE A 18 3.58 -1.55 11.83
C ILE A 18 2.45 -1.48 10.82
N THR A 19 1.89 -2.62 10.39
CA THR A 19 0.82 -2.63 9.39
C THR A 19 -0.43 -1.86 9.86
N PRO A 20 -1.00 -2.11 11.07
CA PRO A 20 -2.12 -1.29 11.52
C PRO A 20 -1.75 0.17 11.76
N VAL A 21 -0.52 0.47 12.22
CA VAL A 21 -0.07 1.86 12.37
C VAL A 21 0.03 2.56 11.01
N LEU A 22 0.58 1.90 10.00
CA LEU A 22 0.63 2.41 8.63
C LEU A 22 -0.78 2.68 8.09
N LEU A 23 -1.68 1.71 8.20
CA LEU A 23 -3.06 1.84 7.73
C LEU A 23 -3.80 2.96 8.45
N LEU A 24 -3.61 3.08 9.75
CA LEU A 24 -4.23 4.15 10.55
C LEU A 24 -3.69 5.52 10.12
N PHE A 25 -2.38 5.63 9.90
CA PHE A 25 -1.77 6.88 9.45
C PHE A 25 -2.21 7.26 8.02
N LEU A 26 -2.31 6.29 7.11
CA LEU A 26 -2.86 6.49 5.78
C LEU A 26 -4.34 6.90 5.83
N ALA A 27 -5.15 6.26 6.68
CA ALA A 27 -6.55 6.63 6.87
C ALA A 27 -6.68 8.06 7.43
N LEU A 28 -5.80 8.44 8.35
CA LEU A 28 -5.74 9.79 8.92
C LEU A 28 -5.37 10.83 7.85
N LEU A 29 -4.35 10.55 7.04
CA LEU A 29 -3.99 11.38 5.88
C LEU A 29 -5.15 11.54 4.91
N PHE A 30 -5.90 10.45 4.66
CA PHE A 30 -7.07 10.49 3.80
C PHE A 30 -8.17 11.42 4.34
N ILE A 31 -8.55 11.23 5.59
CA ILE A 31 -9.59 12.04 6.23
C ILE A 31 -9.20 13.52 6.18
N VAL A 32 -7.95 13.84 6.52
CA VAL A 32 -7.48 15.24 6.53
C VAL A 32 -7.40 15.79 5.10
N SER A 33 -6.94 15.01 4.13
CA SER A 33 -6.86 15.42 2.72
C SER A 33 -8.22 15.63 2.07
N THR A 34 -9.25 14.89 2.49
CA THR A 34 -10.63 15.09 1.99
C THR A 34 -11.30 16.31 2.59
N ILE A 35 -11.01 16.63 3.85
CA ILE A 35 -11.57 17.80 4.54
C ILE A 35 -10.85 19.08 4.07
N HIS A 36 -9.53 19.03 3.93
CA HIS A 36 -8.67 20.13 3.51
C HIS A 36 -7.78 19.69 2.35
N PRO A 37 -8.26 19.69 1.11
CA PRO A 37 -7.43 19.33 -0.04
C PRO A 37 -6.25 20.28 -0.17
N MET A 38 -5.08 19.77 -0.54
CA MET A 38 -3.84 20.56 -0.66
C MET A 38 -3.91 21.63 -1.73
N GLY A 39 -4.71 21.42 -2.79
CA GLY A 39 -4.84 22.39 -3.86
C GLY A 39 -5.98 22.05 -4.81
N PRO A 40 -6.28 22.96 -5.78
CA PRO A 40 -7.27 22.71 -6.81
C PRO A 40 -6.83 21.57 -7.72
N TRP A 41 -7.82 20.83 -8.23
CA TRP A 41 -7.60 19.75 -9.18
C TRP A 41 -6.94 20.30 -10.46
N GLN A 42 -5.79 19.76 -10.78
CA GLN A 42 -5.12 20.09 -12.05
C GLN A 42 -5.78 19.36 -13.21
N PRO A 43 -5.74 19.93 -14.44
CA PRO A 43 -6.20 19.23 -15.63
C PRO A 43 -5.48 17.89 -15.78
N ALA A 44 -6.23 16.87 -16.19
CA ALA A 44 -5.66 15.55 -16.43
C ALA A 44 -4.53 15.63 -17.48
N ALA A 45 -3.47 14.88 -17.27
CA ALA A 45 -2.41 14.71 -18.26
C ALA A 45 -2.99 14.20 -19.58
N ASP A 46 -2.32 14.46 -20.69
CA ASP A 46 -2.84 14.14 -22.03
C ASP A 46 -3.18 12.66 -22.24
N SER A 47 -2.44 11.78 -21.55
CA SER A 47 -2.72 10.34 -21.52
C SER A 47 -4.03 9.96 -20.84
N TYR A 48 -4.60 10.83 -20.01
CA TYR A 48 -5.83 10.59 -19.24
C TYR A 48 -7.01 11.47 -19.65
N ARG A 49 -6.86 12.34 -20.68
CA ARG A 49 -7.92 13.25 -21.14
C ARG A 49 -9.06 12.52 -21.85
N ASP A 50 -8.74 11.48 -22.62
CA ASP A 50 -9.72 10.71 -23.37
C ASP A 50 -10.07 9.44 -22.58
N THR A 51 -11.35 9.11 -22.45
CA THR A 51 -11.86 7.99 -21.64
C THR A 51 -11.21 6.66 -22.04
N MET A 52 -11.03 6.39 -23.33
CA MET A 52 -10.43 5.15 -23.80
C MET A 52 -8.92 5.11 -23.50
N LYS A 53 -8.23 6.25 -23.70
CA LYS A 53 -6.81 6.36 -23.34
C LYS A 53 -6.61 6.26 -21.84
N ALA A 54 -7.46 6.90 -21.04
CA ALA A 54 -7.41 6.84 -19.59
C ALA A 54 -7.57 5.41 -19.07
N LEU A 55 -8.50 4.64 -19.64
CA LEU A 55 -8.73 3.25 -19.26
C LEU A 55 -7.52 2.37 -19.62
N THR A 56 -6.97 2.53 -20.83
CA THR A 56 -5.79 1.77 -21.27
C THR A 56 -4.56 2.13 -20.44
N GLN A 57 -4.32 3.42 -20.21
CA GLN A 57 -3.19 3.89 -19.41
C GLN A 57 -3.32 3.45 -17.96
N GLY A 58 -4.51 3.60 -17.36
CA GLY A 58 -4.77 3.14 -15.99
C GLY A 58 -4.57 1.63 -15.82
N PHE A 59 -4.93 0.84 -16.85
CA PHE A 59 -4.66 -0.58 -16.84
C PHE A 59 -3.14 -0.90 -16.89
N LEU A 60 -2.39 -0.18 -17.74
CA LEU A 60 -0.95 -0.36 -17.85
C LEU A 60 -0.23 0.08 -16.55
N ASP A 61 -0.64 1.20 -15.98
CA ASP A 61 -0.07 1.70 -14.72
C ASP A 61 -0.41 0.76 -13.56
N GLY A 62 -1.64 0.25 -13.50
CA GLY A 62 -2.04 -0.77 -12.52
C GLY A 62 -1.27 -2.07 -12.66
N TYR A 63 -1.01 -2.52 -13.89
CA TYR A 63 -0.14 -3.68 -14.13
C TYR A 63 1.31 -3.40 -13.71
N GLY A 64 1.78 -2.18 -13.90
CA GLY A 64 3.12 -1.71 -13.50
C GLY A 64 3.37 -1.74 -11.99
N THR A 65 2.32 -1.79 -11.16
CA THR A 65 2.46 -1.94 -9.69
C THR A 65 2.99 -3.32 -9.29
N MET A 66 3.00 -4.29 -10.20
CA MET A 66 3.47 -5.67 -9.99
C MET A 66 2.69 -6.46 -8.91
N ASP A 67 1.52 -5.98 -8.49
CA ASP A 67 0.70 -6.65 -7.47
C ASP A 67 0.25 -8.04 -7.91
N ALA A 68 -0.02 -8.23 -9.20
CA ALA A 68 -0.36 -9.54 -9.74
C ALA A 68 0.80 -10.54 -9.58
N LEU A 69 2.04 -10.12 -9.78
CA LEU A 69 3.23 -10.94 -9.55
C LEU A 69 3.43 -11.23 -8.07
N ALA A 70 3.27 -10.21 -7.22
CA ALA A 70 3.32 -10.35 -5.77
C ALA A 70 2.24 -11.33 -5.27
N ALA A 71 1.03 -11.30 -5.83
CA ALA A 71 -0.05 -12.21 -5.46
C ALA A 71 0.30 -13.69 -5.69
N PHE A 72 1.06 -14.03 -6.74
CA PHE A 72 1.55 -15.40 -6.94
C PHE A 72 2.51 -15.84 -5.84
N VAL A 73 3.44 -14.98 -5.45
CA VAL A 73 4.42 -15.28 -4.39
C VAL A 73 3.73 -15.39 -3.03
N PHE A 74 2.90 -14.41 -2.68
CA PHE A 74 2.19 -14.40 -1.41
C PHE A 74 1.05 -15.41 -1.35
N GLY A 75 0.49 -15.83 -2.48
CA GLY A 75 -0.55 -16.86 -2.56
C GLY A 75 -0.15 -18.16 -1.89
N ILE A 76 1.10 -18.58 -2.05
CA ILE A 76 1.64 -19.78 -1.38
C ILE A 76 1.61 -19.61 0.15
N ILE A 77 1.97 -18.42 0.64
CA ILE A 77 1.98 -18.13 2.08
C ILE A 77 0.55 -18.15 2.63
N VAL A 78 -0.41 -17.60 1.88
CA VAL A 78 -1.83 -17.58 2.26
C VAL A 78 -2.38 -19.01 2.32
N VAL A 79 -2.14 -19.84 1.31
CA VAL A 79 -2.55 -21.25 1.28
C VAL A 79 -1.99 -22.03 2.47
N ASN A 80 -0.69 -21.86 2.75
CA ASN A 80 -0.05 -22.51 3.89
C ASN A 80 -0.65 -22.03 5.22
N SER A 81 -0.96 -20.73 5.33
CA SER A 81 -1.60 -20.19 6.52
C SER A 81 -3.02 -20.75 6.71
N VAL A 82 -3.81 -20.82 5.66
CA VAL A 82 -5.17 -21.39 5.70
C VAL A 82 -5.16 -22.85 6.17
N ARG A 83 -4.19 -23.64 5.70
CA ARG A 83 -4.00 -25.04 6.17
C ARG A 83 -3.61 -25.07 7.65
N GLN A 84 -2.75 -24.19 8.12
CA GLN A 84 -2.37 -24.12 9.53
C GLN A 84 -3.54 -23.72 10.45
N TYR A 85 -4.55 -23.01 9.93
CA TYR A 85 -5.75 -22.64 10.68
C TYR A 85 -6.85 -23.72 10.66
N GLY A 86 -6.56 -24.92 10.13
CA GLY A 86 -7.41 -26.11 10.24
C GLY A 86 -8.29 -26.39 9.05
N ALA A 87 -7.97 -25.86 7.86
CA ALA A 87 -8.61 -26.29 6.62
C ALA A 87 -7.97 -27.60 6.14
N ASP A 88 -8.68 -28.71 6.28
CA ASP A 88 -8.17 -30.07 5.99
C ASP A 88 -8.46 -30.51 4.56
N THR A 89 -9.53 -30.01 3.94
CA THR A 89 -9.91 -30.36 2.57
C THR A 89 -9.40 -29.35 1.55
N ASN A 90 -9.09 -29.80 0.34
CA ASN A 90 -8.65 -28.93 -0.75
C ASN A 90 -9.74 -27.88 -1.11
N GLU A 91 -11.01 -28.25 -0.96
CA GLU A 91 -12.14 -27.35 -1.23
C GLU A 91 -12.22 -26.23 -0.20
N GLU A 92 -12.05 -26.53 1.10
CA GLU A 92 -12.01 -25.53 2.17
C GLU A 92 -10.82 -24.58 2.01
N VAL A 93 -9.65 -25.11 1.66
CA VAL A 93 -8.45 -24.32 1.37
C VAL A 93 -8.70 -23.37 0.20
N ALA A 94 -9.26 -23.86 -0.91
CA ALA A 94 -9.54 -23.06 -2.08
C ALA A 94 -10.54 -21.94 -1.77
N LEU A 95 -11.66 -22.27 -1.11
CA LEU A 95 -12.69 -21.30 -0.75
C LEU A 95 -12.21 -20.23 0.23
N SER A 96 -11.45 -20.63 1.24
CA SER A 96 -10.89 -19.71 2.22
C SER A 96 -9.83 -18.80 1.61
N THR A 97 -8.99 -19.32 0.73
CA THR A 97 -8.01 -18.54 -0.03
C THR A 97 -8.69 -17.53 -0.94
N LEU A 98 -9.73 -17.95 -1.66
CA LEU A 98 -10.51 -17.07 -2.54
C LEU A 98 -11.17 -15.92 -1.75
N LYS A 99 -11.82 -16.22 -0.63
CA LYS A 99 -12.44 -15.21 0.23
C LYS A 99 -11.41 -14.23 0.76
N SER A 100 -10.28 -14.72 1.24
CA SER A 100 -9.17 -13.87 1.73
C SER A 100 -8.61 -12.98 0.63
N GLY A 101 -8.45 -13.51 -0.58
CA GLY A 101 -7.97 -12.78 -1.74
C GLY A 101 -8.94 -11.68 -2.18
N LEU A 102 -10.25 -11.95 -2.19
CA LEU A 102 -11.27 -10.94 -2.51
C LEU A 102 -11.28 -9.79 -1.50
N ILE A 103 -11.20 -10.10 -0.21
CA ILE A 103 -11.15 -9.07 0.85
C ILE A 103 -9.86 -8.25 0.72
N ALA A 104 -8.72 -8.90 0.55
CA ALA A 104 -7.44 -8.22 0.37
C ALA A 104 -7.44 -7.32 -0.87
N GLY A 105 -7.95 -7.82 -2.01
CA GLY A 105 -8.06 -7.05 -3.25
C GLY A 105 -8.97 -5.83 -3.11
N ALA A 106 -10.12 -5.99 -2.44
CA ALA A 106 -11.03 -4.88 -2.18
C ALA A 106 -10.38 -3.80 -1.29
N CYS A 107 -9.71 -4.21 -0.21
CA CYS A 107 -8.98 -3.28 0.65
C CYS A 107 -7.86 -2.55 -0.09
N LEU A 108 -7.11 -3.28 -0.92
CA LEU A 108 -6.04 -2.71 -1.73
C LEU A 108 -6.58 -1.71 -2.76
N GLY A 109 -7.71 -2.03 -3.42
CA GLY A 109 -8.39 -1.12 -4.34
C GLY A 109 -8.81 0.19 -3.67
N ILE A 110 -9.35 0.13 -2.45
CA ILE A 110 -9.69 1.31 -1.66
C ILE A 110 -8.44 2.16 -1.37
N ILE A 111 -7.34 1.53 -0.98
CA ILE A 111 -6.07 2.22 -0.73
C ILE A 111 -5.57 2.91 -2.01
N TYR A 112 -5.63 2.25 -3.16
CA TYR A 112 -5.20 2.85 -4.43
C TYR A 112 -6.07 4.04 -4.85
N ILE A 113 -7.39 3.93 -4.74
CA ILE A 113 -8.29 5.07 -5.00
C ILE A 113 -7.89 6.26 -4.13
N PHE A 114 -7.61 6.00 -2.88
CA PHE A 114 -7.15 6.99 -1.93
C PHE A 114 -5.80 7.63 -2.31
N LEU A 115 -4.82 6.81 -2.67
CA LEU A 115 -3.51 7.30 -3.11
C LEU A 115 -3.61 8.13 -4.39
N CYS A 116 -4.47 7.74 -5.34
CA CYS A 116 -4.76 8.54 -6.53
C CYS A 116 -5.35 9.91 -6.19
N PHE A 117 -6.31 9.93 -5.26
CA PHE A 117 -6.90 11.19 -4.79
C PHE A 117 -5.86 12.09 -4.14
N LEU A 118 -5.04 11.54 -3.25
CA LEU A 118 -3.97 12.28 -2.58
C LEU A 118 -2.95 12.80 -3.60
N GLY A 119 -2.53 11.96 -4.54
CA GLY A 119 -1.62 12.34 -5.61
C GLY A 119 -2.16 13.49 -6.46
N ALA A 120 -3.41 13.39 -6.90
CA ALA A 120 -4.05 14.42 -7.73
C ALA A 120 -4.18 15.77 -7.01
N SER A 121 -4.48 15.77 -5.71
CA SER A 121 -4.60 17.00 -4.92
C SER A 121 -3.25 17.60 -4.52
N SER A 122 -2.18 16.82 -4.53
CA SER A 122 -0.86 17.26 -4.06
C SER A 122 -0.02 17.98 -5.11
N VAL A 123 -0.35 17.84 -6.40
CA VAL A 123 0.47 18.35 -7.51
C VAL A 123 0.71 19.86 -7.42
N THR A 124 -0.29 20.61 -6.97
CA THR A 124 -0.20 22.09 -6.87
C THR A 124 0.83 22.53 -5.83
N GLU A 125 0.90 21.85 -4.69
CA GLU A 125 1.75 22.23 -3.56
C GLU A 125 3.12 21.53 -3.57
N LEU A 126 3.15 20.26 -3.98
CA LEU A 126 4.36 19.44 -3.95
C LEU A 126 5.07 19.34 -5.29
N GLY A 127 4.40 19.79 -6.38
CA GLY A 127 4.88 19.55 -7.73
C GLY A 127 4.83 18.08 -8.13
N MET A 128 5.31 17.77 -9.33
CA MET A 128 5.44 16.39 -9.82
C MET A 128 6.56 15.68 -9.07
N GLN A 129 6.20 14.68 -8.28
CA GLN A 129 7.16 13.85 -7.54
C GLN A 129 7.60 12.66 -8.40
N GLU A 130 8.86 12.26 -8.27
CA GLU A 130 9.42 11.12 -9.02
C GLU A 130 8.83 9.76 -8.60
N ASN A 131 8.30 9.67 -7.36
CA ASN A 131 7.74 8.43 -6.84
C ASN A 131 6.66 8.69 -5.78
N GLY A 132 5.82 7.68 -5.55
CA GLY A 132 4.71 7.75 -4.60
C GLY A 132 5.15 7.95 -3.14
N ALA A 133 6.34 7.53 -2.76
CA ALA A 133 6.88 7.77 -1.42
C ALA A 133 7.12 9.26 -1.18
N GLY A 134 7.59 9.99 -2.19
CA GLY A 134 7.75 11.45 -2.14
C GLY A 134 6.41 12.15 -1.91
N VAL A 135 5.35 11.71 -2.59
CA VAL A 135 4.00 12.25 -2.39
C VAL A 135 3.52 12.02 -0.96
N LEU A 136 3.67 10.80 -0.42
CA LEU A 136 3.24 10.47 0.94
C LEU A 136 4.00 11.25 2.01
N VAL A 137 5.32 11.33 1.87
CA VAL A 137 6.17 12.09 2.81
C VAL A 137 5.89 13.59 2.71
N GLY A 138 5.69 14.11 1.49
CA GLY A 138 5.32 15.50 1.26
C GLY A 138 3.95 15.84 1.85
N ALA A 139 2.95 15.00 1.63
CA ALA A 139 1.62 15.16 2.21
C ALA A 139 1.65 15.10 3.75
N ALA A 140 2.40 14.14 4.31
CA ALA A 140 2.58 14.05 5.75
C ALA A 140 3.25 15.30 6.33
N HIS A 141 4.20 15.87 5.59
CA HIS A 141 4.84 17.13 5.98
C HIS A 141 3.88 18.31 5.90
N TYR A 142 3.09 18.38 4.84
CA TYR A 142 2.11 19.46 4.63
C TYR A 142 1.07 19.50 5.76
N TYR A 143 0.49 18.36 6.14
CA TYR A 143 -0.58 18.29 7.13
C TYR A 143 -0.08 18.26 8.58
N PHE A 144 1.04 17.63 8.85
CA PHE A 144 1.55 17.39 10.22
C PHE A 144 2.92 18.01 10.48
N GLY A 145 3.43 18.81 9.54
CA GLY A 145 4.74 19.46 9.67
C GLY A 145 5.90 18.46 9.74
N SER A 146 6.97 18.86 10.41
CA SER A 146 8.19 18.05 10.53
C SER A 146 7.96 16.72 11.24
N TYR A 147 7.03 16.63 12.17
CA TYR A 147 6.68 15.38 12.85
C TYR A 147 6.05 14.37 11.88
N GLY A 148 5.13 14.81 11.01
CA GLY A 148 4.53 13.96 9.98
C GLY A 148 5.56 13.36 9.04
N ARG A 149 6.54 14.17 8.61
CA ARG A 149 7.64 13.71 7.75
C ARG A 149 8.51 12.64 8.42
N ILE A 150 8.86 12.84 9.70
CA ILE A 150 9.68 11.89 10.46
C ILE A 150 8.90 10.58 10.65
N VAL A 151 7.64 10.65 11.10
CA VAL A 151 6.80 9.50 11.33
C VAL A 151 6.61 8.69 10.04
N MET A 152 6.29 9.36 8.94
CA MET A 152 6.12 8.69 7.66
C MET A 152 7.43 8.07 7.15
N GLY A 153 8.55 8.77 7.28
CA GLY A 153 9.86 8.23 6.92
C GLY A 153 10.22 6.97 7.71
N VAL A 154 9.95 6.96 9.02
CA VAL A 154 10.18 5.79 9.88
C VAL A 154 9.26 4.65 9.49
N ILE A 155 7.96 4.90 9.21
CA ILE A 155 7.00 3.88 8.79
C ILE A 155 7.44 3.24 7.48
N VAL A 156 7.81 4.03 6.47
CA VAL A 156 8.29 3.53 5.17
C VAL A 156 9.56 2.69 5.34
N LEU A 157 10.52 3.17 6.12
CA LEU A 157 11.76 2.44 6.39
C LEU A 157 11.49 1.10 7.07
N LEU A 158 10.63 1.08 8.08
CA LEU A 158 10.25 -0.14 8.78
C LEU A 158 9.44 -1.10 7.87
N ALA A 159 8.57 -0.59 7.03
CA ALA A 159 7.84 -1.40 6.04
C ALA A 159 8.81 -2.07 5.05
N CYS A 160 9.77 -1.33 4.51
CA CYS A 160 10.83 -1.89 3.65
C CYS A 160 11.66 -2.96 4.36
N LEU A 161 12.02 -2.73 5.63
CA LEU A 161 12.73 -3.72 6.44
C LEU A 161 11.94 -5.00 6.66
N THR A 162 10.64 -4.90 6.98
CA THR A 162 9.79 -6.09 7.18
C THR A 162 9.63 -6.89 5.91
N THR A 163 9.48 -6.23 4.76
CA THR A 163 9.40 -6.90 3.45
C THR A 163 10.71 -7.62 3.13
N SER A 164 11.85 -6.95 3.29
CA SER A 164 13.17 -7.54 2.95
C SER A 164 13.56 -8.71 3.86
N VAL A 165 13.04 -8.77 5.09
CA VAL A 165 13.30 -9.88 6.02
C VAL A 165 12.28 -11.01 5.84
N GLY A 166 11.03 -10.70 5.43
CA GLY A 166 9.98 -11.69 5.16
C GLY A 166 10.29 -12.59 3.96
N ASP A 167 11.06 -12.09 3.01
CA ASP A 167 11.41 -12.77 1.76
C ASP A 167 12.49 -13.87 1.91
N ARG A 168 13.03 -14.06 3.12
CA ARG A 168 14.08 -15.07 3.43
C ARG A 168 13.56 -16.35 4.08
N LYS A 169 12.29 -16.66 3.91
CA LYS A 169 11.68 -17.96 4.22
C LYS A 169 11.36 -18.69 2.94
#